data_cc7dd8e6603262f7a0d284547f39c58b
#
_entry.id   cc7dd8e6603262f7a0d284547f39c58b
#
_cell.length_a   1.000
_cell.length_b   1.000
_cell.length_c   1.000
_cell.angle_alpha   90.00
_cell.angle_beta   90.00
_cell.angle_gamma   90.00
#
_symmetry.space_group_name_H-M   'P 1'
#
loop_
_entity.id
_entity.type
_entity.pdbx_description
1 polymer ?
#
loop_
_entity_poly.entity_id
_entity_poly.type
_entity_poly.pdbx_seq_one_letter_code
_entity_poly.pdbx_strand_id
1 'polypeptide(L)'
;MPQTPQRVFLFLILHKNEKGCVIMKKARLLLLTFLLVGTSIISAAAQAQVPSQISDTARHYPVTLTPNWTEMKRTDRVDACQLSNDAIENMSTEELLQTVLAYPFMIDLYAFDTYRAGFEHVYREFPALAKLTKRADFGAVLIDFYRNIPVENAYSVSANANYQNIRSLSIIEILIAQEEVTGGLDEAEVILLIQISEEKNLERKRNLEVNCGNLTTFHNALQENPDSTIARAVATVTTPKGTKVEVENQSSIVDWSAAEKSSLNSQCLAAYPTATKVRDATKKYNCHSYAWYSTSASNYYWMSDPSPYTTDGSYQKTSSSSNGNKVYWQEEIYGTFYPEHSGILADNLKNNPYISCNSKWGQLGLYNHPLDDCPYSSTWSYWTR
;
A
#
# COMPACT_ATOMS: atom_id res chain seq x y z
N MET A 1 -8.71 -43.22 -3.80
CA MET A 1 -7.90 -42.81 -2.63
C MET A 1 -8.12 -41.31 -2.47
N PRO A 2 -8.71 -40.84 -1.38
CA PRO A 2 -8.96 -39.40 -1.18
C PRO A 2 -7.69 -38.70 -0.71
N GLN A 3 -7.36 -37.58 -1.33
CA GLN A 3 -6.24 -36.74 -0.95
C GLN A 3 -6.59 -35.99 0.34
N THR A 4 -5.69 -36.06 1.29
CA THR A 4 -5.73 -35.33 2.58
C THR A 4 -5.51 -33.84 2.39
N PRO A 5 -6.26 -32.98 3.08
CA PRO A 5 -6.01 -31.53 3.04
C PRO A 5 -4.73 -31.16 3.78
N GLN A 6 -3.88 -30.39 3.12
CA GLN A 6 -2.66 -29.82 3.67
C GLN A 6 -2.99 -28.90 4.86
N ARG A 7 -2.42 -29.23 6.01
CA ARG A 7 -2.46 -28.42 7.22
C ARG A 7 -1.57 -27.19 7.04
N VAL A 8 -2.18 -26.02 7.01
CA VAL A 8 -1.46 -24.75 7.14
C VAL A 8 -1.15 -24.55 8.63
N PHE A 9 0.11 -24.70 9.02
CA PHE A 9 0.59 -24.37 10.36
C PHE A 9 0.82 -22.86 10.46
N LEU A 10 0.04 -22.21 11.30
CA LEU A 10 0.22 -20.80 11.66
C LEU A 10 1.00 -20.77 12.99
N PHE A 11 2.30 -20.43 12.93
CA PHE A 11 3.12 -20.19 14.13
C PHE A 11 3.20 -18.68 14.43
N LEU A 12 3.00 -18.34 15.68
CA LEU A 12 3.20 -16.99 16.20
C LEU A 12 4.09 -16.99 17.42
N ILE A 13 5.08 -16.14 17.38
CA ILE A 13 5.95 -15.81 18.51
C ILE A 13 5.52 -14.45 19.08
N LEU A 14 5.48 -14.40 20.42
CA LEU A 14 5.00 -13.29 21.22
C LEU A 14 6.13 -12.33 21.57
N HIS A 15 5.91 -11.02 21.38
CA HIS A 15 6.57 -10.01 22.22
C HIS A 15 5.55 -8.97 22.67
N LYS A 16 5.77 -8.46 23.87
CA LYS A 16 4.82 -7.77 24.73
C LYS A 16 4.48 -6.35 24.24
N ASN A 17 3.20 -6.10 23.95
CA ASN A 17 2.53 -4.87 24.30
C ASN A 17 1.10 -5.24 24.75
N GLU A 18 0.75 -4.92 26.00
CA GLU A 18 -0.24 -5.71 26.76
C GLU A 18 -1.70 -5.56 26.34
N LYS A 19 -2.08 -4.64 25.44
CA LYS A 19 -3.49 -4.44 25.07
C LYS A 19 -3.87 -4.91 23.67
N GLY A 20 -3.16 -4.57 22.60
CA GLY A 20 -3.47 -4.99 21.23
C GLY A 20 -3.22 -6.48 21.00
N CYS A 21 -2.19 -7.05 21.63
CA CYS A 21 -1.84 -8.48 21.55
C CYS A 21 -2.93 -9.42 22.14
N VAL A 22 -3.77 -8.96 23.05
CA VAL A 22 -4.83 -9.76 23.68
C VAL A 22 -6.01 -10.00 22.72
N ILE A 23 -6.39 -9.00 21.93
CA ILE A 23 -7.53 -9.12 20.98
C ILE A 23 -7.17 -10.08 19.84
N MET A 24 -5.99 -9.94 19.27
CA MET A 24 -5.51 -10.84 18.21
C MET A 24 -5.30 -12.30 18.69
N LYS A 25 -4.88 -12.51 19.96
CA LYS A 25 -4.78 -13.85 20.56
C LYS A 25 -6.13 -14.51 20.75
N LYS A 26 -7.16 -13.77 21.17
CA LYS A 26 -8.52 -14.28 21.38
C LYS A 26 -9.19 -14.64 20.06
N ALA A 27 -9.07 -13.80 19.03
CA ALA A 27 -9.59 -14.10 17.68
C ALA A 27 -8.99 -15.39 17.10
N ARG A 28 -7.72 -15.69 17.37
CA ARG A 28 -7.03 -16.91 16.92
C ARG A 28 -7.46 -18.17 17.67
N LEU A 29 -7.73 -18.07 18.95
CA LEU A 29 -8.21 -19.23 19.74
C LEU A 29 -9.63 -19.60 19.31
N LEU A 30 -10.48 -18.61 18.97
CA LEU A 30 -11.82 -18.82 18.44
C LEU A 30 -11.82 -19.43 17.03
N LEU A 31 -10.90 -19.02 16.15
CA LEU A 31 -10.78 -19.63 14.81
C LEU A 31 -10.47 -21.13 14.87
N LEU A 32 -9.64 -21.55 15.83
CA LEU A 32 -9.33 -22.98 16.06
C LEU A 32 -10.50 -23.80 16.59
N THR A 33 -11.43 -23.16 17.33
CA THR A 33 -12.64 -23.85 17.86
C THR A 33 -13.75 -23.90 16.83
N PHE A 34 -13.89 -22.93 15.93
CA PHE A 34 -14.91 -22.95 14.87
C PHE A 34 -14.64 -23.95 13.74
N LEU A 35 -13.39 -24.31 13.49
CA LEU A 35 -13.02 -25.35 12.52
C LEU A 35 -13.49 -26.76 12.95
N LEU A 36 -13.90 -26.94 14.20
CA LEU A 36 -14.36 -28.22 14.75
C LEU A 36 -15.90 -28.38 14.84
N VAL A 37 -16.68 -27.31 14.57
CA VAL A 37 -18.15 -27.32 14.71
C VAL A 37 -18.85 -26.88 13.42
N GLY A 38 -18.23 -27.09 12.28
CA GLY A 38 -18.80 -26.73 10.97
C GLY A 38 -19.82 -27.76 10.44
N THR A 39 -21.05 -27.83 10.98
CA THR A 39 -22.17 -28.37 10.26
C THR A 39 -23.45 -27.58 10.61
N SER A 40 -24.04 -26.98 9.57
CA SER A 40 -25.46 -26.67 9.42
C SER A 40 -26.02 -25.48 10.21
N ILE A 41 -25.95 -24.27 9.66
CA ILE A 41 -27.11 -23.36 9.68
C ILE A 41 -27.21 -22.72 8.28
N ILE A 42 -28.05 -23.30 7.42
CA ILE A 42 -28.56 -22.59 6.25
C ILE A 42 -29.70 -21.74 6.78
N SER A 43 -29.46 -20.47 7.00
CA SER A 43 -30.54 -19.49 7.27
C SER A 43 -30.81 -18.68 6.01
N ALA A 44 -32.06 -18.61 5.64
CA ALA A 44 -32.55 -17.90 4.48
C ALA A 44 -32.11 -16.43 4.52
N ALA A 45 -31.21 -16.07 3.59
CA ALA A 45 -30.85 -14.69 3.36
C ALA A 45 -32.06 -13.98 2.72
N ALA A 46 -32.67 -13.08 3.46
CA ALA A 46 -33.47 -12.03 2.86
C ALA A 46 -32.59 -11.29 1.84
N GLN A 47 -33.07 -11.22 0.59
CA GLN A 47 -32.42 -10.39 -0.44
C GLN A 47 -32.54 -8.93 0.00
N ALA A 48 -31.49 -8.45 0.68
CA ALA A 48 -31.27 -7.04 0.82
C ALA A 48 -30.98 -6.48 -0.58
N GLN A 49 -31.81 -5.52 -0.99
CA GLN A 49 -31.58 -4.77 -2.22
C GLN A 49 -30.16 -4.20 -2.13
N VAL A 50 -29.32 -4.54 -3.11
CA VAL A 50 -28.00 -3.95 -3.31
C VAL A 50 -28.17 -2.43 -3.31
N PRO A 51 -27.51 -1.69 -2.41
CA PRO A 51 -27.53 -0.24 -2.48
C PRO A 51 -26.99 0.17 -3.85
N SER A 52 -27.87 0.70 -4.67
CA SER A 52 -27.53 1.20 -5.98
C SER A 52 -26.62 2.39 -5.82
N GLN A 53 -25.40 2.24 -6.28
CA GLN A 53 -24.45 3.31 -6.57
C GLN A 53 -23.89 4.02 -5.33
N ILE A 54 -22.55 3.90 -5.18
CA ILE A 54 -21.73 4.90 -4.50
C ILE A 54 -22.25 6.26 -4.93
N SER A 55 -22.75 7.07 -3.99
CA SER A 55 -23.41 8.32 -4.31
C SER A 55 -22.48 9.18 -5.16
N ASP A 56 -23.02 9.87 -6.16
CA ASP A 56 -22.26 10.71 -7.09
C ASP A 56 -21.46 11.82 -6.37
N THR A 57 -21.82 12.16 -5.14
CA THR A 57 -21.13 13.12 -4.28
C THR A 57 -19.76 12.66 -3.80
N ALA A 58 -19.53 11.35 -3.61
CA ALA A 58 -18.22 10.80 -3.25
C ALA A 58 -17.28 10.63 -4.45
N ARG A 59 -17.76 10.83 -5.68
CA ARG A 59 -16.96 10.68 -6.90
C ARG A 59 -16.05 11.85 -7.21
N HIS A 60 -16.23 12.98 -6.56
CA HIS A 60 -15.45 14.18 -6.82
C HIS A 60 -14.79 14.68 -5.55
N TYR A 61 -13.57 14.23 -5.32
CA TYR A 61 -12.70 14.96 -4.42
C TYR A 61 -12.53 16.35 -5.02
N PRO A 62 -12.94 17.42 -4.30
CA PRO A 62 -13.26 18.71 -4.96
C PRO A 62 -12.06 19.40 -5.61
N VAL A 63 -10.85 18.91 -5.39
CA VAL A 63 -9.61 19.62 -5.72
C VAL A 63 -8.92 19.12 -7.00
N THR A 64 -9.11 17.87 -7.41
CA THR A 64 -8.50 17.33 -8.65
C THR A 64 -9.01 18.01 -9.93
N LEU A 65 -10.00 18.87 -9.81
CA LEU A 65 -10.59 19.64 -10.91
C LEU A 65 -10.13 21.11 -10.94
N THR A 66 -9.24 21.53 -10.03
CA THR A 66 -8.74 22.90 -10.12
C THR A 66 -7.84 23.06 -11.34
N PRO A 67 -8.00 24.13 -12.15
CA PRO A 67 -7.19 24.36 -13.34
C PRO A 67 -5.67 24.35 -13.08
N ASN A 68 -5.27 24.59 -11.84
CA ASN A 68 -3.87 24.73 -11.44
C ASN A 68 -3.26 23.47 -10.80
N TRP A 69 -3.98 22.35 -10.73
CA TRP A 69 -3.50 21.13 -10.06
C TRP A 69 -2.11 20.69 -10.55
N THR A 70 -1.87 20.77 -11.84
CA THR A 70 -0.60 20.39 -12.47
C THR A 70 0.56 21.35 -12.19
N GLU A 71 0.25 22.59 -11.79
CA GLU A 71 1.23 23.63 -11.49
C GLU A 71 1.53 23.76 -9.99
N MET A 72 0.67 23.18 -9.15
CA MET A 72 0.83 23.21 -7.70
C MET A 72 2.00 22.30 -7.29
N LYS A 73 2.73 22.70 -6.23
CA LYS A 73 3.64 21.79 -5.53
C LYS A 73 2.85 20.70 -4.83
N ARG A 74 3.52 19.57 -4.54
CA ARG A 74 2.88 18.47 -3.79
C ARG A 74 2.27 18.95 -2.47
N THR A 75 3.00 19.73 -1.69
CA THR A 75 2.51 20.29 -0.42
C THR A 75 1.20 21.05 -0.58
N ASP A 76 1.13 21.93 -1.60
CA ASP A 76 -0.06 22.73 -1.85
C ASP A 76 -1.24 21.86 -2.31
N ARG A 77 -0.97 20.79 -3.07
CA ARG A 77 -2.00 19.80 -3.45
C ARG A 77 -2.52 19.01 -2.24
N VAL A 78 -1.62 18.60 -1.34
CA VAL A 78 -1.99 17.93 -0.08
C VAL A 78 -2.83 18.84 0.78
N ASP A 79 -2.40 20.12 0.96
CA ASP A 79 -3.14 21.12 1.74
C ASP A 79 -4.52 21.40 1.15
N ALA A 80 -4.60 21.54 -0.18
CA ALA A 80 -5.86 21.73 -0.87
C ALA A 80 -6.83 20.53 -0.75
N CYS A 81 -6.32 19.34 -0.47
CA CYS A 81 -7.12 18.15 -0.20
C CYS A 81 -7.54 17.99 1.27
N GLN A 82 -7.14 18.89 2.18
CA GLN A 82 -7.57 18.79 3.57
C GLN A 82 -9.05 19.14 3.74
N LEU A 83 -9.76 18.35 4.52
CA LEU A 83 -11.14 18.60 4.89
C LEU A 83 -11.18 19.52 6.12
N SER A 84 -12.04 20.53 6.08
CA SER A 84 -12.29 21.35 7.28
C SER A 84 -12.96 20.53 8.37
N ASN A 85 -12.80 20.96 9.61
CA ASN A 85 -13.47 20.29 10.75
C ASN A 85 -14.99 20.28 10.56
N ASP A 86 -15.56 21.42 10.15
CA ASP A 86 -17.00 21.54 9.93
C ASP A 86 -17.49 20.59 8.82
N ALA A 87 -16.71 20.41 7.74
CA ALA A 87 -17.06 19.45 6.70
C ALA A 87 -17.07 18.02 7.24
N ILE A 88 -16.04 17.65 8.02
CA ILE A 88 -15.95 16.30 8.62
C ILE A 88 -17.11 16.07 9.59
N GLU A 89 -17.47 17.05 10.43
CA GLU A 89 -18.55 16.92 11.41
C GLU A 89 -19.93 16.81 10.78
N ASN A 90 -20.14 17.47 9.63
CA ASN A 90 -21.41 17.43 8.90
C ASN A 90 -21.59 16.19 8.01
N MET A 91 -20.53 15.42 7.72
CA MET A 91 -20.62 14.17 6.98
C MET A 91 -21.09 13.02 7.88
N SER A 92 -21.93 12.15 7.36
CA SER A 92 -22.14 10.82 7.96
C SER A 92 -20.85 10.01 7.96
N THR A 93 -20.78 8.95 8.74
CA THR A 93 -19.58 8.09 8.78
C THR A 93 -19.34 7.40 7.44
N GLU A 94 -20.40 7.02 6.75
CA GLU A 94 -20.32 6.43 5.40
C GLU A 94 -19.79 7.44 4.38
N GLU A 95 -20.30 8.67 4.36
CA GLU A 95 -19.82 9.73 3.46
C GLU A 95 -18.35 10.06 3.73
N LEU A 96 -17.96 10.12 5.01
CA LEU A 96 -16.57 10.36 5.37
C LEU A 96 -15.66 9.20 4.94
N LEU A 97 -16.09 7.94 5.11
CA LEU A 97 -15.37 6.76 4.63
C LEU A 97 -15.18 6.82 3.11
N GLN A 98 -16.22 7.08 2.36
CA GLN A 98 -16.15 7.22 0.90
C GLN A 98 -15.22 8.37 0.48
N THR A 99 -15.27 9.50 1.18
CA THR A 99 -14.38 10.65 0.93
C THR A 99 -12.93 10.31 1.24
N VAL A 100 -12.66 9.62 2.33
CA VAL A 100 -11.32 9.13 2.68
C VAL A 100 -10.78 8.19 1.60
N LEU A 101 -11.58 7.25 1.13
CA LEU A 101 -11.18 6.34 0.04
C LEU A 101 -10.93 7.08 -1.30
N ALA A 102 -11.58 8.22 -1.50
CA ALA A 102 -11.41 9.06 -2.69
C ALA A 102 -10.21 10.01 -2.58
N TYR A 103 -9.53 10.11 -1.44
CA TYR A 103 -8.37 10.98 -1.25
C TYR A 103 -7.30 10.72 -2.32
N PRO A 104 -6.87 11.76 -3.07
CA PRO A 104 -5.97 11.56 -4.22
C PRO A 104 -4.66 10.86 -3.86
N PHE A 105 -4.10 11.17 -2.69
CA PHE A 105 -2.83 10.59 -2.23
C PHE A 105 -3.00 9.27 -1.46
N MET A 106 -4.19 8.66 -1.45
CA MET A 106 -4.36 7.30 -0.93
C MET A 106 -3.51 6.28 -1.71
N ILE A 107 -3.08 6.62 -2.90
CA ILE A 107 -2.15 5.82 -3.71
C ILE A 107 -0.78 5.65 -3.02
N ASP A 108 -0.40 6.56 -2.13
CA ASP A 108 0.88 6.53 -1.41
C ASP A 108 0.97 5.34 -0.44
N LEU A 109 -0.14 4.69 -0.10
CA LEU A 109 -0.15 3.40 0.61
C LEU A 109 0.76 2.35 -0.05
N TYR A 110 0.95 2.41 -1.37
CA TYR A 110 1.76 1.47 -2.14
C TYR A 110 3.17 1.97 -2.46
N ALA A 111 3.48 3.23 -2.12
CA ALA A 111 4.74 3.86 -2.49
C ALA A 111 5.91 3.49 -1.59
N PHE A 112 5.65 3.02 -0.38
CA PHE A 112 6.64 2.70 0.63
C PHE A 112 7.04 1.22 0.60
N ASP A 113 8.06 0.86 1.37
CA ASP A 113 8.59 -0.51 1.42
C ASP A 113 7.60 -1.50 2.03
N THR A 114 6.72 -1.03 2.91
CA THR A 114 5.65 -1.82 3.51
C THR A 114 4.33 -1.05 3.48
N TYR A 115 3.20 -1.76 3.50
CA TYR A 115 1.88 -1.13 3.65
C TYR A 115 1.75 -0.38 4.99
N ARG A 116 2.44 -0.83 6.02
CA ARG A 116 2.49 -0.14 7.31
C ARG A 116 3.12 1.24 7.17
N ALA A 117 4.28 1.35 6.54
CA ALA A 117 4.95 2.64 6.32
C ALA A 117 4.11 3.58 5.43
N GLY A 118 3.48 3.03 4.38
CA GLY A 118 2.55 3.80 3.54
C GLY A 118 1.32 4.28 4.31
N PHE A 119 0.75 3.44 5.18
CA PHE A 119 -0.35 3.83 6.04
C PHE A 119 0.05 4.93 7.03
N GLU A 120 1.17 4.81 7.72
CA GLU A 120 1.67 5.82 8.65
C GLU A 120 1.88 7.17 7.97
N HIS A 121 2.39 7.15 6.74
CA HIS A 121 2.54 8.36 5.93
C HIS A 121 1.19 9.01 5.65
N VAL A 122 0.23 8.28 5.08
CA VAL A 122 -1.12 8.80 4.75
C VAL A 122 -1.88 9.21 6.02
N TYR A 123 -1.79 8.43 7.08
CA TYR A 123 -2.47 8.71 8.36
C TYR A 123 -1.98 10.01 9.00
N ARG A 124 -0.69 10.32 8.88
CA ARG A 124 -0.07 11.57 9.34
C ARG A 124 -0.45 12.76 8.47
N GLU A 125 -0.50 12.59 7.15
CA GLU A 125 -0.80 13.66 6.21
C GLU A 125 -2.31 13.98 6.08
N PHE A 126 -3.18 13.02 6.36
CA PHE A 126 -4.62 13.15 6.16
C PHE A 126 -5.42 12.95 7.46
N PRO A 127 -5.56 14.00 8.31
CA PRO A 127 -6.26 13.93 9.60
C PRO A 127 -7.70 13.42 9.53
N ALA A 128 -8.38 13.55 8.39
CA ALA A 128 -9.72 13.02 8.19
C ALA A 128 -9.79 11.50 8.38
N LEU A 129 -8.74 10.75 8.00
CA LEU A 129 -8.64 9.32 8.26
C LEU A 129 -8.60 9.03 9.77
N ALA A 130 -7.78 9.78 10.54
CA ALA A 130 -7.72 9.62 11.99
C ALA A 130 -9.03 10.01 12.72
N LYS A 131 -9.79 10.94 12.15
CA LYS A 131 -11.11 11.33 12.69
C LYS A 131 -12.18 10.30 12.36
N LEU A 132 -12.13 9.71 11.17
CA LEU A 132 -13.01 8.64 10.76
C LEU A 132 -12.92 7.44 11.72
N THR A 133 -11.71 6.99 12.04
CA THR A 133 -11.49 5.82 12.92
C THR A 133 -11.97 6.02 14.36
N LYS A 134 -12.24 7.26 14.77
CA LYS A 134 -12.74 7.60 16.12
C LYS A 134 -14.25 7.72 16.22
N ARG A 135 -14.99 7.58 15.13
CA ARG A 135 -16.44 7.65 15.14
C ARG A 135 -17.04 6.39 15.79
N ALA A 136 -18.06 6.59 16.61
CA ALA A 136 -18.66 5.51 17.41
C ALA A 136 -19.32 4.41 16.54
N ASP A 137 -19.78 4.75 15.35
CA ASP A 137 -20.42 3.84 14.39
C ASP A 137 -19.46 3.36 13.29
N PHE A 138 -18.18 3.71 13.38
CA PHE A 138 -17.18 3.41 12.34
C PHE A 138 -17.08 1.91 12.05
N GLY A 139 -17.03 1.07 13.11
CA GLY A 139 -16.94 -0.38 12.95
C GLY A 139 -18.07 -0.96 12.12
N ALA A 140 -19.31 -0.61 12.48
CA ALA A 140 -20.50 -1.07 11.75
C ALA A 140 -20.51 -0.61 10.29
N VAL A 141 -20.16 0.66 10.03
CA VAL A 141 -20.10 1.24 8.68
C VAL A 141 -18.99 0.59 7.86
N LEU A 142 -17.79 0.40 8.43
CA LEU A 142 -16.66 -0.25 7.77
C LEU A 142 -17.01 -1.69 7.36
N ILE A 143 -17.60 -2.45 8.27
CA ILE A 143 -18.00 -3.84 8.03
C ILE A 143 -19.04 -3.92 6.92
N ASP A 144 -20.07 -3.09 6.98
CA ASP A 144 -21.11 -3.07 5.95
C ASP A 144 -20.56 -2.65 4.59
N PHE A 145 -19.75 -1.61 4.56
CA PHE A 145 -19.07 -1.15 3.35
C PHE A 145 -18.17 -2.23 2.74
N TYR A 146 -17.30 -2.87 3.57
CA TYR A 146 -16.39 -3.91 3.11
C TYR A 146 -17.15 -5.14 2.59
N ARG A 147 -18.22 -5.55 3.26
CA ARG A 147 -19.08 -6.67 2.82
C ARG A 147 -19.67 -6.42 1.44
N ASN A 148 -20.15 -5.21 1.19
CA ASN A 148 -20.89 -4.85 -0.02
C ASN A 148 -20.01 -4.49 -1.22
N ILE A 149 -18.69 -4.26 -1.05
CA ILE A 149 -17.78 -4.07 -2.19
C ILE A 149 -17.70 -5.39 -2.99
N PRO A 150 -18.06 -5.40 -4.28
CA PRO A 150 -17.96 -6.61 -5.08
C PRO A 150 -16.52 -7.01 -5.33
N VAL A 151 -16.24 -8.31 -5.35
CA VAL A 151 -14.98 -8.87 -5.83
C VAL A 151 -15.05 -8.92 -7.35
N GLU A 152 -14.53 -7.90 -7.99
CA GLU A 152 -14.53 -7.79 -9.44
C GLU A 152 -13.59 -8.82 -10.08
N ASN A 153 -14.04 -9.37 -11.19
CA ASN A 153 -13.17 -10.16 -12.04
C ASN A 153 -12.21 -9.20 -12.78
N ALA A 154 -10.94 -9.24 -12.46
CA ALA A 154 -9.92 -8.40 -13.09
C ALA A 154 -9.81 -8.57 -14.63
N TYR A 155 -10.51 -9.54 -15.18
CA TYR A 155 -10.57 -9.85 -16.60
C TYR A 155 -11.89 -9.45 -17.30
N SER A 156 -12.93 -9.09 -16.53
CA SER A 156 -14.19 -8.61 -17.12
C SER A 156 -14.08 -7.11 -17.41
N VAL A 157 -13.77 -6.79 -18.63
CA VAL A 157 -13.45 -5.43 -19.09
C VAL A 157 -14.73 -4.66 -19.41
N SER A 158 -15.29 -3.96 -18.44
CA SER A 158 -15.93 -2.69 -18.71
C SER A 158 -15.22 -1.61 -17.87
N ALA A 159 -14.45 -0.76 -18.56
CA ALA A 159 -13.22 -0.18 -18.03
C ALA A 159 -13.37 0.82 -16.86
N ASN A 160 -14.53 1.42 -16.57
CA ASN A 160 -14.58 2.55 -15.61
C ASN A 160 -15.18 2.24 -14.23
N ALA A 161 -16.18 1.36 -14.14
CA ALA A 161 -16.81 1.03 -12.84
C ALA A 161 -15.97 0.03 -12.02
N ASN A 162 -15.28 -0.90 -12.68
CA ASN A 162 -14.54 -1.97 -12.04
C ASN A 162 -13.27 -1.49 -11.33
N TYR A 163 -12.60 -0.45 -11.83
CA TYR A 163 -11.37 0.06 -11.22
C TYR A 163 -11.60 0.70 -9.84
N GLN A 164 -12.72 1.38 -9.65
CA GLN A 164 -13.05 1.99 -8.35
C GLN A 164 -13.27 0.93 -7.28
N ASN A 165 -13.96 -0.16 -7.61
CA ASN A 165 -14.21 -1.26 -6.69
C ASN A 165 -12.91 -2.01 -6.34
N ILE A 166 -12.05 -2.31 -7.32
CA ILE A 166 -10.75 -2.96 -7.10
C ILE A 166 -9.88 -2.08 -6.19
N ARG A 167 -9.83 -0.77 -6.47
CA ARG A 167 -9.09 0.20 -5.65
C ARG A 167 -9.64 0.23 -4.23
N SER A 168 -10.94 0.46 -4.06
CA SER A 168 -11.56 0.58 -2.74
C SER A 168 -11.38 -0.70 -1.92
N LEU A 169 -11.54 -1.87 -2.54
CA LEU A 169 -11.34 -3.15 -1.87
C LEU A 169 -9.91 -3.32 -1.37
N SER A 170 -8.90 -3.03 -2.20
CA SER A 170 -7.50 -3.16 -1.80
C SER A 170 -7.12 -2.14 -0.72
N ILE A 171 -7.59 -0.90 -0.80
CA ILE A 171 -7.34 0.12 0.22
C ILE A 171 -8.00 -0.28 1.55
N ILE A 172 -9.26 -0.70 1.54
CA ILE A 172 -9.93 -1.16 2.76
C ILE A 172 -9.15 -2.32 3.40
N GLU A 173 -8.65 -3.26 2.63
CA GLU A 173 -7.87 -4.39 3.14
C GLU A 173 -6.54 -3.95 3.77
N ILE A 174 -5.89 -2.92 3.23
CA ILE A 174 -4.71 -2.32 3.87
C ILE A 174 -5.13 -1.64 5.18
N LEU A 175 -6.23 -0.88 5.18
CA LEU A 175 -6.69 -0.15 6.36
C LEU A 175 -7.09 -1.09 7.51
N ILE A 176 -7.87 -2.13 7.25
CA ILE A 176 -8.30 -3.10 8.29
C ILE A 176 -7.14 -3.95 8.85
N ALA A 177 -5.98 -3.96 8.19
CA ALA A 177 -4.78 -4.59 8.70
C ALA A 177 -4.04 -3.72 9.74
N GLN A 178 -4.45 -2.45 9.92
CA GLN A 178 -3.77 -1.51 10.81
C GLN A 178 -4.44 -1.42 12.18
N GLU A 179 -3.63 -1.35 13.23
CA GLU A 179 -4.12 -1.28 14.61
C GLU A 179 -4.93 -0.01 14.88
N GLU A 180 -4.55 1.13 14.29
CA GLU A 180 -5.26 2.41 14.42
C GLU A 180 -6.69 2.36 13.86
N VAL A 181 -6.94 1.45 12.92
CA VAL A 181 -8.27 1.24 12.32
C VAL A 181 -9.07 0.23 13.12
N THR A 182 -8.45 -0.85 13.54
CA THR A 182 -9.15 -1.97 14.23
C THR A 182 -9.10 -1.89 15.75
N GLY A 183 -8.23 -1.09 16.34
CA GLY A 183 -8.06 -0.99 17.79
C GLY A 183 -9.26 -0.40 18.54
N GLY A 184 -10.16 0.31 17.83
CA GLY A 184 -11.44 0.81 18.36
C GLY A 184 -12.62 -0.14 18.19
N LEU A 185 -12.43 -1.26 17.46
CA LEU A 185 -13.47 -2.24 17.17
C LEU A 185 -13.60 -3.26 18.32
N ASP A 186 -14.80 -3.77 18.53
CA ASP A 186 -14.99 -4.87 19.45
C ASP A 186 -14.54 -6.22 18.82
N GLU A 187 -14.47 -7.26 19.67
CA GLU A 187 -14.00 -8.58 19.24
C GLU A 187 -14.92 -9.21 18.16
N ALA A 188 -16.23 -8.97 18.22
CA ALA A 188 -17.19 -9.50 17.23
C ALA A 188 -17.03 -8.80 15.88
N GLU A 189 -16.79 -7.50 15.87
CA GLU A 189 -16.51 -6.69 14.68
C GLU A 189 -15.22 -7.15 13.99
N VAL A 190 -14.16 -7.38 14.75
CA VAL A 190 -12.86 -7.87 14.21
C VAL A 190 -13.02 -9.28 13.61
N ILE A 191 -13.72 -10.19 14.30
CA ILE A 191 -14.01 -11.54 13.79
C ILE A 191 -14.80 -11.45 12.48
N LEU A 192 -15.78 -10.58 12.40
CA LEU A 192 -16.61 -10.41 11.20
C LEU A 192 -15.80 -9.86 10.02
N LEU A 193 -14.89 -8.91 10.23
CA LEU A 193 -13.98 -8.43 9.19
C LEU A 193 -13.07 -9.55 8.66
N ILE A 194 -12.56 -10.41 9.53
CA ILE A 194 -11.75 -11.58 9.14
C ILE A 194 -12.59 -12.54 8.28
N GLN A 195 -13.81 -12.85 8.70
CA GLN A 195 -14.72 -13.73 7.94
C GLN A 195 -15.01 -13.18 6.55
N ILE A 196 -15.38 -11.89 6.44
CA ILE A 196 -15.62 -11.22 5.16
C ILE A 196 -14.35 -11.27 4.27
N SER A 197 -13.17 -11.06 4.85
CA SER A 197 -11.91 -11.13 4.12
C SER A 197 -11.65 -12.54 3.54
N GLU A 198 -11.93 -13.59 4.33
CA GLU A 198 -11.82 -14.97 3.88
C GLU A 198 -12.83 -15.30 2.76
N GLU A 199 -14.07 -14.86 2.89
CA GLU A 199 -15.11 -15.02 1.86
C GLU A 199 -14.70 -14.35 0.54
N LYS A 200 -14.24 -13.09 0.60
CA LYS A 200 -13.74 -12.37 -0.57
C LYS A 200 -12.49 -13.02 -1.19
N ASN A 201 -11.61 -13.59 -0.37
CA ASN A 201 -10.46 -14.35 -0.85
C ASN A 201 -10.88 -15.63 -1.59
N LEU A 202 -11.87 -16.33 -1.08
CA LEU A 202 -12.44 -17.51 -1.75
C LEU A 202 -13.13 -17.12 -3.07
N GLU A 203 -13.84 -16.00 -3.10
CA GLU A 203 -14.47 -15.48 -4.29
C GLU A 203 -13.43 -15.08 -5.35
N ARG A 204 -12.36 -14.37 -4.97
CA ARG A 204 -11.22 -14.10 -5.86
C ARG A 204 -10.63 -15.36 -6.45
N LYS A 205 -10.42 -16.41 -5.63
CA LYS A 205 -9.89 -17.70 -6.11
C LYS A 205 -10.84 -18.38 -7.10
N ARG A 206 -12.14 -18.32 -6.91
CA ARG A 206 -13.14 -18.86 -7.85
C ARG A 206 -13.18 -18.08 -9.16
N ASN A 207 -13.11 -16.74 -9.09
CA ASN A 207 -13.10 -15.86 -10.26
C ASN A 207 -11.80 -15.96 -11.05
N LEU A 208 -10.75 -16.49 -10.42
CA LEU A 208 -9.40 -16.64 -10.96
C LEU A 208 -9.11 -18.09 -11.33
N GLU A 209 -10.07 -18.88 -11.79
CA GLU A 209 -9.86 -20.29 -12.20
C GLU A 209 -8.60 -20.54 -13.06
N VAL A 210 -7.79 -19.50 -13.26
CA VAL A 210 -6.51 -19.51 -13.93
C VAL A 210 -5.44 -18.84 -13.05
N ASN A 211 -4.66 -19.63 -12.33
CA ASN A 211 -3.25 -19.36 -11.96
C ASN A 211 -2.90 -18.14 -11.11
N CYS A 212 -3.62 -17.79 -10.05
CA CYS A 212 -3.07 -16.79 -9.14
C CYS A 212 -3.16 -17.24 -7.69
N GLY A 213 -2.03 -17.62 -7.13
CA GLY A 213 -1.84 -17.79 -5.68
C GLY A 213 -1.84 -16.45 -4.95
N ASN A 214 -2.75 -15.54 -5.31
CA ASN A 214 -2.82 -14.24 -4.67
C ASN A 214 -3.57 -14.34 -3.36
N LEU A 215 -2.81 -14.25 -2.28
CA LEU A 215 -3.30 -13.81 -0.99
C LEU A 215 -3.98 -12.45 -1.17
N THR A 216 -5.03 -12.18 -0.41
CA THR A 216 -5.67 -10.87 -0.39
C THR A 216 -4.66 -9.79 -0.02
N THR A 217 -4.90 -8.55 -0.39
CA THR A 217 -4.10 -7.41 0.07
C THR A 217 -4.07 -7.35 1.60
N PHE A 218 -5.20 -7.70 2.26
CA PHE A 218 -5.27 -7.84 3.71
C PHE A 218 -4.30 -8.88 4.26
N HIS A 219 -4.23 -10.06 3.66
CA HIS A 219 -3.32 -11.12 4.09
C HIS A 219 -1.84 -10.69 3.90
N ASN A 220 -1.53 -10.03 2.78
CA ASN A 220 -0.21 -9.48 2.53
C ASN A 220 0.13 -8.37 3.53
N ALA A 221 -0.80 -7.47 3.82
CA ALA A 221 -0.60 -6.40 4.80
C ALA A 221 -0.40 -6.93 6.22
N LEU A 222 -1.09 -8.02 6.60
CA LEU A 222 -0.85 -8.70 7.87
C LEU A 222 0.50 -9.40 7.91
N GLN A 223 0.99 -9.92 6.77
CA GLN A 223 2.30 -10.58 6.68
C GLN A 223 3.46 -9.58 6.72
N GLU A 224 3.24 -8.36 6.29
CA GLU A 224 4.23 -7.28 6.35
C GLU A 224 4.39 -6.70 7.77
N ASN A 225 3.53 -7.08 8.71
CA ASN A 225 3.73 -6.74 10.12
C ASN A 225 5.10 -7.30 10.58
N PRO A 226 6.00 -6.49 11.18
CA PRO A 226 7.33 -6.92 11.62
C PRO A 226 7.30 -8.13 12.57
N ASP A 227 6.16 -8.40 13.21
CA ASP A 227 5.97 -9.60 14.04
C ASP A 227 5.56 -10.85 13.23
N SER A 228 5.40 -10.76 11.91
CA SER A 228 5.07 -11.93 11.09
C SER A 228 6.33 -12.74 10.78
N THR A 229 6.37 -13.99 11.25
CA THR A 229 7.48 -14.95 11.06
C THR A 229 7.47 -15.64 9.69
N ILE A 230 6.80 -15.10 8.68
CA ILE A 230 6.90 -15.66 7.33
C ILE A 230 8.26 -15.28 6.78
N ALA A 231 9.19 -16.23 6.83
CA ALA A 231 10.52 -16.07 6.27
C ALA A 231 10.39 -15.82 4.76
N ARG A 232 10.55 -14.56 4.36
CA ARG A 232 10.79 -14.23 2.97
C ARG A 232 12.13 -14.84 2.56
N ALA A 233 12.24 -15.29 1.31
CA ALA A 233 13.48 -15.89 0.85
C ALA A 233 14.58 -14.82 0.82
N VAL A 234 15.44 -14.83 1.84
CA VAL A 234 16.58 -13.92 1.95
C VAL A 234 17.63 -14.33 0.92
N ALA A 235 18.13 -13.36 0.20
CA ALA A 235 19.24 -13.47 -0.74
C ALA A 235 20.30 -12.43 -0.41
N THR A 236 21.44 -12.49 -1.07
CA THR A 236 22.52 -11.53 -0.88
C THR A 236 22.97 -10.99 -2.24
N VAL A 237 23.06 -9.67 -2.34
CA VAL A 237 23.76 -8.99 -3.43
C VAL A 237 25.04 -8.35 -2.89
N THR A 238 25.88 -7.80 -3.76
CA THR A 238 27.13 -7.15 -3.33
C THR A 238 27.23 -5.73 -3.84
N THR A 239 27.81 -4.87 -3.02
CA THR A 239 28.25 -3.54 -3.45
C THR A 239 29.37 -3.64 -4.47
N PRO A 240 29.72 -2.57 -5.17
CA PRO A 240 30.91 -2.52 -6.04
C PRO A 240 32.24 -2.89 -5.36
N LYS A 241 32.36 -2.72 -4.05
CA LYS A 241 33.54 -3.13 -3.25
C LYS A 241 33.43 -4.52 -2.65
N GLY A 242 32.33 -5.26 -2.94
CA GLY A 242 32.15 -6.64 -2.50
C GLY A 242 31.47 -6.81 -1.14
N THR A 243 31.05 -5.74 -0.48
CA THR A 243 30.28 -5.84 0.77
C THR A 243 28.93 -6.47 0.51
N LYS A 244 28.56 -7.47 1.32
CA LYS A 244 27.28 -8.16 1.22
C LYS A 244 26.13 -7.28 1.70
N VAL A 245 25.02 -7.30 0.97
CA VAL A 245 23.77 -6.61 1.27
C VAL A 245 22.63 -7.62 1.23
N GLU A 246 21.90 -7.74 2.31
CA GLU A 246 20.72 -8.59 2.36
C GLU A 246 19.59 -8.00 1.53
N VAL A 247 18.88 -8.87 0.81
CA VAL A 247 17.72 -8.52 -0.03
C VAL A 247 16.70 -9.64 0.05
N GLU A 248 15.44 -9.31 -0.15
CA GLU A 248 14.38 -10.30 -0.30
C GLU A 248 14.26 -10.70 -1.77
N ASN A 249 14.20 -12.00 -2.02
CA ASN A 249 13.98 -12.54 -3.36
C ASN A 249 12.48 -12.58 -3.68
N GLN A 250 12.05 -11.71 -4.59
CA GLN A 250 10.66 -11.56 -5.02
C GLN A 250 10.35 -12.33 -6.32
N SER A 251 11.19 -13.26 -6.75
CA SER A 251 11.01 -13.98 -8.04
C SER A 251 9.70 -14.77 -8.11
N SER A 252 9.25 -15.33 -6.97
CA SER A 252 8.02 -16.11 -6.86
C SER A 252 6.75 -15.29 -6.61
N ILE A 253 6.89 -13.98 -6.31
CA ILE A 253 5.72 -13.14 -6.05
C ILE A 253 4.89 -12.99 -7.32
N VAL A 254 3.57 -13.16 -7.17
CA VAL A 254 2.60 -12.82 -8.22
C VAL A 254 2.51 -11.31 -8.36
N ASP A 255 2.86 -10.83 -9.53
CA ASP A 255 2.84 -9.40 -9.84
C ASP A 255 1.42 -8.89 -10.11
N TRP A 256 1.27 -7.58 -10.19
CA TRP A 256 0.03 -6.93 -10.58
C TRP A 256 -0.43 -7.42 -11.96
N SER A 257 -1.72 -7.67 -12.14
CA SER A 257 -2.35 -7.87 -13.46
C SER A 257 -2.20 -6.63 -14.34
N ALA A 258 -2.41 -6.75 -15.62
CA ALA A 258 -2.34 -5.61 -16.54
C ALA A 258 -3.37 -4.52 -16.18
N ALA A 259 -4.56 -4.90 -15.72
CA ALA A 259 -5.59 -3.98 -15.29
C ALA A 259 -5.20 -3.21 -14.00
N GLU A 260 -4.66 -3.92 -13.00
CA GLU A 260 -4.15 -3.29 -11.77
C GLU A 260 -2.99 -2.33 -12.08
N LYS A 261 -2.03 -2.73 -12.92
CA LYS A 261 -0.93 -1.85 -13.36
C LYS A 261 -1.44 -0.58 -14.00
N SER A 262 -2.42 -0.69 -14.90
CA SER A 262 -3.02 0.47 -15.57
C SER A 262 -3.70 1.40 -14.56
N SER A 263 -4.48 0.84 -13.64
CA SER A 263 -5.17 1.60 -12.58
C SER A 263 -4.18 2.32 -11.66
N LEU A 264 -3.18 1.60 -11.12
CA LEU A 264 -2.17 2.17 -10.23
C LEU A 264 -1.38 3.29 -10.91
N ASN A 265 -0.95 3.08 -12.17
CA ASN A 265 -0.23 4.10 -12.93
C ASN A 265 -1.09 5.35 -13.17
N SER A 266 -2.38 5.19 -13.51
CA SER A 266 -3.29 6.30 -13.73
C SER A 266 -3.51 7.12 -12.46
N GLN A 267 -3.67 6.45 -11.32
CA GLN A 267 -3.83 7.10 -10.02
C GLN A 267 -2.57 7.87 -9.61
N CYS A 268 -1.37 7.28 -9.80
CA CYS A 268 -0.11 7.97 -9.55
C CYS A 268 0.01 9.25 -10.38
N LEU A 269 -0.25 9.17 -11.69
CA LEU A 269 -0.13 10.34 -12.56
C LEU A 269 -1.21 11.40 -12.29
N ALA A 270 -2.36 11.02 -11.74
CA ALA A 270 -3.38 11.97 -11.29
C ALA A 270 -2.94 12.71 -10.00
N ALA A 271 -2.34 11.99 -9.04
CA ALA A 271 -1.82 12.59 -7.81
C ALA A 271 -0.52 13.38 -8.04
N TYR A 272 0.34 12.91 -8.95
CA TYR A 272 1.65 13.44 -9.26
C TYR A 272 1.75 13.82 -10.75
N PRO A 273 1.12 14.91 -11.19
CA PRO A 273 0.99 15.26 -12.61
C PRO A 273 2.32 15.70 -13.26
N THR A 274 3.34 16.05 -12.46
CA THR A 274 4.69 16.38 -12.96
C THR A 274 5.51 15.11 -13.25
N ALA A 275 5.10 13.96 -12.72
CA ALA A 275 5.76 12.71 -12.97
C ALA A 275 5.47 12.17 -14.38
N THR A 276 6.43 11.44 -14.94
CA THR A 276 6.30 10.68 -16.19
C THR A 276 6.58 9.23 -15.93
N LYS A 277 5.66 8.35 -16.32
CA LYS A 277 5.86 6.91 -16.19
C LYS A 277 6.99 6.41 -17.11
N VAL A 278 7.98 5.77 -16.52
CA VAL A 278 9.09 5.09 -17.24
C VAL A 278 8.80 3.59 -17.37
N ARG A 279 8.26 2.97 -16.31
CA ARG A 279 7.84 1.55 -16.32
C ARG A 279 6.59 1.37 -15.47
N ASP A 280 5.85 0.31 -15.76
CA ASP A 280 4.63 -0.03 -15.03
C ASP A 280 4.90 -0.45 -13.60
N ALA A 281 3.84 -0.40 -12.77
CA ALA A 281 3.82 -0.89 -11.41
C ALA A 281 4.26 -2.37 -11.33
N THR A 282 5.03 -2.72 -10.30
CA THR A 282 5.46 -4.10 -10.04
C THR A 282 5.83 -4.29 -8.57
N LYS A 283 5.57 -5.48 -8.04
CA LYS A 283 5.96 -5.93 -6.70
C LYS A 283 7.36 -6.54 -6.66
N LYS A 284 8.07 -6.61 -7.78
CA LYS A 284 9.31 -7.40 -7.92
C LYS A 284 10.53 -6.75 -7.32
N TYR A 285 10.61 -5.42 -7.29
CA TYR A 285 11.75 -4.67 -6.74
C TYR A 285 11.32 -3.28 -6.25
N ASN A 286 12.08 -2.71 -5.34
CA ASN A 286 11.85 -1.37 -4.78
C ASN A 286 12.87 -0.33 -5.27
N CYS A 287 12.76 0.88 -4.72
CA CYS A 287 13.60 2.03 -5.03
C CYS A 287 15.10 1.78 -4.75
N HIS A 288 15.41 1.19 -3.61
CA HIS A 288 16.78 0.92 -3.21
C HIS A 288 17.45 -0.10 -4.13
N SER A 289 16.75 -1.21 -4.42
CA SER A 289 17.28 -2.20 -5.35
C SER A 289 17.44 -1.64 -6.77
N TYR A 290 16.51 -0.79 -7.24
CA TYR A 290 16.65 -0.10 -8.51
C TYR A 290 17.85 0.83 -8.55
N ALA A 291 18.02 1.68 -7.55
CA ALA A 291 19.05 2.71 -7.55
C ALA A 291 20.44 2.15 -7.29
N TRP A 292 20.61 1.23 -6.36
CA TRP A 292 21.91 0.81 -5.88
C TRP A 292 22.42 -0.50 -6.48
N TYR A 293 21.51 -1.44 -6.82
CA TYR A 293 21.89 -2.75 -7.33
C TYR A 293 21.71 -2.87 -8.84
N SER A 294 20.46 -2.79 -9.35
CA SER A 294 20.18 -3.06 -10.76
C SER A 294 19.01 -2.26 -11.33
N THR A 295 19.27 -1.54 -12.42
CA THR A 295 18.25 -0.82 -13.19
C THR A 295 17.46 -1.74 -14.16
N SER A 296 17.76 -3.05 -14.22
CA SER A 296 17.10 -3.99 -15.11
C SER A 296 15.61 -4.10 -14.83
N ALA A 297 14.80 -4.25 -15.88
CA ALA A 297 13.39 -4.57 -15.76
C ALA A 297 13.15 -5.99 -15.20
N SER A 298 14.14 -6.88 -15.29
CA SER A 298 14.12 -8.23 -14.73
C SER A 298 14.66 -8.31 -13.29
N ASN A 299 14.90 -7.15 -12.63
CA ASN A 299 15.24 -7.12 -11.21
C ASN A 299 14.08 -7.71 -10.39
N TYR A 300 14.41 -8.56 -9.42
CA TYR A 300 13.45 -9.21 -8.53
C TYR A 300 13.92 -9.21 -7.07
N TYR A 301 14.73 -8.24 -6.70
CA TYR A 301 15.18 -8.09 -5.32
C TYR A 301 14.54 -6.87 -4.67
N TRP A 302 14.09 -7.03 -3.44
CA TRP A 302 13.63 -5.96 -2.57
C TRP A 302 14.72 -5.68 -1.53
N MET A 303 15.20 -4.46 -1.47
CA MET A 303 16.31 -4.05 -0.61
C MET A 303 15.81 -3.05 0.42
N SER A 304 15.80 -3.42 1.70
CA SER A 304 15.34 -2.52 2.77
C SER A 304 16.45 -1.59 3.27
N ASP A 305 17.71 -2.04 3.25
CA ASP A 305 18.85 -1.23 3.69
C ASP A 305 19.96 -1.13 2.63
N PRO A 306 20.06 0.01 1.93
CA PRO A 306 21.13 0.28 0.98
C PRO A 306 22.40 0.89 1.64
N SER A 307 22.44 1.11 2.96
CA SER A 307 23.54 1.80 3.65
C SER A 307 24.93 1.21 3.37
N PRO A 308 25.12 -0.11 3.14
CA PRO A 308 26.44 -0.62 2.81
C PRO A 308 27.05 -0.01 1.55
N TYR A 309 26.23 0.45 0.58
CA TYR A 309 26.73 1.11 -0.63
C TYR A 309 27.40 2.45 -0.35
N THR A 310 27.02 3.13 0.72
CA THR A 310 27.54 4.43 1.12
C THR A 310 28.63 4.30 2.19
N THR A 311 28.54 3.30 3.06
CA THR A 311 29.45 3.13 4.21
C THR A 311 30.73 2.40 3.86
N ASP A 312 30.73 1.52 2.85
CA ASP A 312 31.93 0.83 2.40
C ASP A 312 32.79 1.69 1.42
N GLY A 313 32.30 2.88 1.08
CA GLY A 313 32.95 3.79 0.14
C GLY A 313 32.80 3.39 -1.34
N SER A 314 31.84 2.50 -1.67
CA SER A 314 31.47 2.23 -3.07
C SER A 314 30.91 3.47 -3.75
N TYR A 315 30.21 4.30 -2.97
CA TYR A 315 29.73 5.62 -3.38
C TYR A 315 30.16 6.67 -2.37
N GLN A 316 30.42 7.88 -2.86
CA GLN A 316 30.83 9.02 -2.04
C GLN A 316 29.80 10.14 -2.16
N LYS A 317 29.55 10.82 -1.03
CA LYS A 317 28.65 11.99 -1.01
C LYS A 317 29.22 13.10 -1.88
N THR A 318 28.38 13.74 -2.66
CA THR A 318 28.77 14.83 -3.57
C THR A 318 27.72 15.95 -3.50
N SER A 319 28.13 17.16 -3.87
CA SER A 319 27.23 18.29 -4.12
C SER A 319 26.70 18.31 -5.57
N SER A 320 27.23 17.46 -6.45
CA SER A 320 26.84 17.43 -7.86
C SER A 320 25.51 16.73 -8.07
N SER A 321 24.59 17.39 -8.74
CA SER A 321 23.31 16.87 -9.21
C SER A 321 23.38 16.33 -10.64
N SER A 322 24.55 15.87 -11.09
CA SER A 322 24.74 15.33 -12.44
C SER A 322 23.95 14.06 -12.69
N ASN A 323 23.47 13.89 -13.90
CA ASN A 323 22.77 12.69 -14.34
C ASN A 323 23.60 11.43 -14.07
N GLY A 324 22.91 10.37 -13.62
CA GLY A 324 23.54 9.11 -13.22
C GLY A 324 23.96 9.04 -11.75
N ASN A 325 24.14 10.16 -11.06
CA ASN A 325 24.36 10.16 -9.61
C ASN A 325 23.12 9.61 -8.89
N LYS A 326 23.36 9.00 -7.71
CA LYS A 326 22.25 8.54 -6.86
C LYS A 326 21.72 9.72 -6.07
N VAL A 327 20.41 9.73 -5.86
CA VAL A 327 19.77 10.57 -4.86
C VAL A 327 19.20 9.66 -3.79
N TYR A 328 19.44 10.02 -2.54
CA TYR A 328 19.13 9.19 -1.38
C TYR A 328 18.40 10.04 -0.33
N TRP A 329 17.14 9.73 -0.08
CA TRP A 329 16.30 10.32 0.96
C TRP A 329 16.47 9.54 2.24
N GLN A 330 16.66 10.26 3.32
CA GLN A 330 16.85 9.69 4.65
C GLN A 330 16.09 10.52 5.68
N GLU A 331 15.30 9.85 6.50
CA GLU A 331 14.67 10.46 7.66
C GLU A 331 15.66 10.47 8.82
N GLU A 332 15.79 11.62 9.48
CA GLU A 332 16.60 11.75 10.69
C GLU A 332 15.71 11.64 11.92
N ILE A 333 15.93 10.60 12.71
CA ILE A 333 15.23 10.36 13.96
C ILE A 333 16.27 10.30 15.09
N TYR A 334 16.26 11.27 15.99
CA TYR A 334 17.21 11.38 17.12
C TYR A 334 18.69 11.25 16.72
N GLY A 335 19.07 11.86 15.60
CA GLY A 335 20.45 11.82 15.08
C GLY A 335 20.84 10.54 14.33
N THR A 336 19.89 9.61 14.15
CA THR A 336 20.06 8.42 13.32
C THR A 336 19.34 8.60 11.99
N PHE A 337 20.03 8.28 10.88
CA PHE A 337 19.46 8.38 9.54
C PHE A 337 18.91 7.03 9.10
N TYR A 338 17.64 7.02 8.76
CA TYR A 338 16.92 5.85 8.25
C TYR A 338 16.65 6.00 6.75
N PRO A 339 16.87 4.94 5.95
CA PRO A 339 16.54 4.94 4.53
C PRO A 339 15.04 5.14 4.31
N GLU A 340 14.66 6.15 3.53
CA GLU A 340 13.27 6.31 3.10
C GLU A 340 13.12 5.99 1.61
N HIS A 341 14.00 6.53 0.77
CA HIS A 341 13.88 6.39 -0.67
C HIS A 341 15.20 6.53 -1.41
N SER A 342 15.26 6.04 -2.65
CA SER A 342 16.41 6.19 -3.54
C SER A 342 16.00 6.33 -5.01
N GLY A 343 16.80 7.13 -5.73
CA GLY A 343 16.64 7.33 -7.16
C GLY A 343 17.97 7.51 -7.89
N ILE A 344 17.89 7.67 -9.20
CA ILE A 344 19.01 7.99 -10.07
C ILE A 344 18.68 9.28 -10.79
N LEU A 345 19.52 10.30 -10.62
CA LEU A 345 19.35 11.59 -11.29
C LEU A 345 19.32 11.42 -12.81
N ALA A 346 18.36 12.06 -13.44
CA ALA A 346 18.11 11.97 -14.87
C ALA A 346 17.46 13.27 -15.36
N ASP A 347 17.52 13.51 -16.65
CA ASP A 347 16.86 14.65 -17.27
C ASP A 347 15.35 14.58 -17.02
N ASN A 348 14.75 15.75 -16.84
CA ASN A 348 13.33 15.88 -16.64
C ASN A 348 12.56 15.66 -17.96
N LEU A 349 11.75 14.59 -18.01
CA LEU A 349 11.00 14.20 -19.20
C LEU A 349 9.82 15.15 -19.52
N LYS A 350 9.44 16.02 -18.58
CA LYS A 350 8.44 17.08 -18.79
C LYS A 350 9.07 18.40 -19.24
N ASN A 351 10.40 18.45 -19.44
CA ASN A 351 11.15 19.64 -19.82
C ASN A 351 10.95 20.84 -18.89
N ASN A 352 10.68 20.60 -17.60
CA ASN A 352 10.64 21.63 -16.59
C ASN A 352 12.04 21.89 -15.99
N PRO A 353 12.28 23.02 -15.33
CA PRO A 353 13.60 23.40 -14.83
C PRO A 353 14.05 22.67 -13.56
N TYR A 354 13.22 21.78 -13.02
CA TYR A 354 13.51 21.13 -11.75
C TYR A 354 14.49 19.96 -11.92
N ILE A 355 15.37 19.78 -10.93
CA ILE A 355 16.20 18.59 -10.84
C ILE A 355 15.28 17.39 -10.67
N SER A 356 15.48 16.38 -11.52
CA SER A 356 14.64 15.19 -11.58
C SER A 356 15.44 13.92 -11.45
N CYS A 357 14.76 12.87 -11.08
CA CYS A 357 15.32 11.53 -11.03
C CYS A 357 14.35 10.49 -11.58
N ASN A 358 14.91 9.33 -11.92
CA ASN A 358 14.14 8.12 -12.09
C ASN A 358 14.14 7.36 -10.76
N SER A 359 12.98 7.10 -10.21
CA SER A 359 12.84 6.29 -8.99
C SER A 359 11.66 5.36 -9.03
N LYS A 360 11.80 4.21 -8.37
CA LYS A 360 10.75 3.20 -8.22
C LYS A 360 9.97 3.49 -6.95
N TRP A 361 8.66 3.67 -7.05
CA TRP A 361 7.83 4.00 -5.89
C TRP A 361 7.23 2.73 -5.28
N GLY A 362 7.91 2.13 -4.30
CA GLY A 362 7.47 0.92 -3.61
C GLY A 362 6.95 -0.15 -4.58
N GLN A 363 5.68 -0.51 -4.48
CA GLN A 363 4.99 -1.47 -5.38
C GLN A 363 4.40 -0.81 -6.64
N LEU A 364 4.49 0.51 -6.76
CA LEU A 364 4.03 1.30 -7.91
C LEU A 364 5.00 1.23 -9.09
N GLY A 365 4.93 2.18 -10.02
CA GLY A 365 5.78 2.26 -11.20
C GLY A 365 7.18 2.81 -10.96
N LEU A 366 7.98 2.80 -12.01
CA LEU A 366 9.18 3.60 -12.12
C LEU A 366 8.80 4.92 -12.78
N TYR A 367 9.07 6.03 -12.11
CA TYR A 367 8.72 7.37 -12.59
C TYR A 367 9.96 8.25 -12.72
N ASN A 368 9.94 9.13 -13.74
CA ASN A 368 10.77 10.32 -13.80
C ASN A 368 9.99 11.47 -13.18
N HIS A 369 10.53 12.13 -12.16
CA HIS A 369 9.84 13.16 -11.40
C HIS A 369 10.81 14.17 -10.79
N PRO A 370 10.37 15.42 -10.49
CA PRO A 370 11.12 16.35 -9.64
C PRO A 370 11.35 15.77 -8.25
N LEU A 371 12.48 16.13 -7.62
CA LEU A 371 12.87 15.55 -6.33
C LEU A 371 11.88 15.88 -5.19
N ASP A 372 11.20 17.02 -5.28
CA ASP A 372 10.22 17.52 -4.31
C ASP A 372 8.75 17.24 -4.69
N ASP A 373 8.51 16.52 -5.80
CA ASP A 373 7.16 16.11 -6.22
C ASP A 373 7.06 14.58 -6.32
N CYS A 374 7.09 13.94 -5.17
CA CYS A 374 7.01 12.49 -4.97
C CYS A 374 6.41 12.18 -3.60
N PRO A 375 6.06 10.91 -3.30
CA PRO A 375 5.50 10.53 -2.00
C PRO A 375 6.42 10.78 -0.79
N TYR A 376 7.71 10.99 -1.00
CA TYR A 376 8.73 11.02 0.04
C TYR A 376 9.06 12.47 0.40
N SER A 377 9.19 12.75 1.70
CA SER A 377 9.32 14.11 2.23
C SER A 377 10.61 14.36 3.01
N SER A 378 11.43 13.34 3.23
CA SER A 378 12.70 13.49 3.96
C SER A 378 13.75 14.24 3.16
N THR A 379 14.80 14.67 3.84
CA THR A 379 15.94 15.33 3.20
C THR A 379 16.74 14.37 2.33
N TRP A 380 17.31 14.87 1.23
CA TRP A 380 18.09 14.04 0.33
C TRP A 380 19.54 14.48 0.20
N SER A 381 20.35 13.57 -0.24
CA SER A 381 21.75 13.79 -0.56
C SER A 381 22.12 13.13 -1.88
N TYR A 382 23.16 13.63 -2.55
CA TYR A 382 23.67 13.08 -3.80
C TYR A 382 24.90 12.23 -3.56
N TRP A 383 25.02 11.16 -4.35
CA TRP A 383 26.10 10.18 -4.24
C TRP A 383 26.62 9.80 -5.62
N THR A 384 27.94 9.78 -5.77
CA THR A 384 28.62 9.40 -7.01
C THR A 384 29.55 8.23 -6.75
N ARG A 385 29.83 7.45 -7.80
CA ARG A 385 30.77 6.33 -7.73
C ARG A 385 32.19 6.81 -7.95
#